data_44520a8635a44d5fe4e6a367561a81ea
#
_entry.id   44520a8635a44d5fe4e6a367561a81ea
#
_cell.length_a   1.000
_cell.length_b   1.000
_cell.length_c   1.000
_cell.angle_alpha   90.00
_cell.angle_beta   90.00
_cell.angle_gamma   90.00
#
_symmetry.space_group_name_H-M   'P 1'
#
loop_
_entity.id
_entity.type
_entity.pdbx_description
1 polymer ?
#
loop_
_entity_poly.entity_id
_entity_poly.type
_entity_poly.pdbx_seq_one_letter_code
_entity_poly.pdbx_strand_id
1 'polypeptide(L)'
;ETGCGKSTLMKIIAGFIEPDSGEVEIGQTIKIGYFGQEVDIEPELRVIDYVKEAAEFVRTADGLVSASAMLERFLFPPEQQYSPVGKLSGGEKRRLYLLRVLMSAPNVLILDEPTNDLDVETLAILEDYLDGYDGIVITVSHDRYFLDRIAKRIFAFEGAGKIVQYEGGYTDYMNKRQQPASGKTVSENASSTGASASGAQGNTASDGTDSCLLYTSPSPRD
;
A
#
# COMPACT_ATOMS: atom_id res chain seq x y z
N GLU A 1 -4.58 14.39 4.11
CA GLU A 1 -3.59 15.49 4.14
C GLU A 1 -2.25 14.97 3.63
N THR A 2 -1.71 15.61 2.61
CA THR A 2 -0.32 15.47 2.18
C THR A 2 0.57 15.95 3.34
N GLY A 3 1.54 15.13 3.77
CA GLY A 3 2.51 15.57 4.79
C GLY A 3 2.35 15.00 6.20
N CYS A 4 1.47 14.01 6.44
CA CYS A 4 1.34 13.36 7.75
C CYS A 4 2.43 12.31 8.06
N GLY A 5 3.47 12.19 7.22
CA GLY A 5 4.61 11.29 7.46
C GLY A 5 4.47 9.85 6.95
N LYS A 6 3.41 9.50 6.18
CA LYS A 6 3.24 8.12 5.65
C LYS A 6 4.42 7.67 4.80
N SER A 7 4.75 8.42 3.76
CA SER A 7 5.88 8.09 2.87
C SER A 7 7.22 8.08 3.60
N THR A 8 7.38 8.96 4.61
CA THR A 8 8.58 8.96 5.46
C THR A 8 8.66 7.66 6.26
N LEU A 9 7.56 7.23 6.89
CA LEU A 9 7.50 5.96 7.61
C LEU A 9 7.79 4.78 6.68
N MET A 10 7.24 4.79 5.44
CA MET A 10 7.53 3.76 4.45
C MET A 10 9.01 3.71 4.08
N LYS A 11 9.63 4.86 3.86
CA LYS A 11 11.06 4.98 3.55
C LYS A 11 11.94 4.53 4.72
N ILE A 12 11.52 4.78 5.97
CA ILE A 12 12.22 4.27 7.17
C ILE A 12 12.11 2.74 7.24
N ILE A 13 10.92 2.16 7.06
CA ILE A 13 10.72 0.69 7.06
C ILE A 13 11.53 0.04 5.93
N ALA A 14 11.59 0.69 4.75
CA ALA A 14 12.36 0.20 3.61
C ALA A 14 13.89 0.40 3.76
N GLY A 15 14.35 1.09 4.81
CA GLY A 15 15.78 1.35 5.06
C GLY A 15 16.39 2.47 4.23
N PHE A 16 15.58 3.33 3.58
CA PHE A 16 16.08 4.49 2.82
C PHE A 16 16.36 5.71 3.69
N ILE A 17 15.74 5.79 4.86
CA ILE A 17 15.88 6.88 5.82
C ILE A 17 16.12 6.27 7.21
N GLU A 18 17.08 6.79 7.95
CA GLU A 18 17.29 6.43 9.34
C GLU A 18 16.25 7.14 10.23
N PRO A 19 15.69 6.48 11.27
CA PRO A 19 14.77 7.11 12.20
C PRO A 19 15.53 8.08 13.12
N ASP A 20 14.91 9.21 13.50
CA ASP A 20 15.48 10.18 14.46
C ASP A 20 15.67 9.57 15.85
N SER A 21 14.87 8.57 16.21
CA SER A 21 14.95 7.80 17.44
C SER A 21 14.30 6.43 17.28
N GLY A 22 14.74 5.47 18.09
CA GLY A 22 14.29 4.09 17.98
C GLY A 22 15.18 3.26 17.03
N GLU A 23 14.75 2.05 16.72
CA GLU A 23 15.49 1.09 15.90
C GLU A 23 14.54 0.35 14.97
N VAL A 24 15.00 0.08 13.75
CA VAL A 24 14.31 -0.78 12.78
C VAL A 24 15.12 -2.04 12.60
N GLU A 25 14.61 -3.17 13.09
CA GLU A 25 15.23 -4.47 12.90
C GLU A 25 14.56 -5.21 11.75
N ILE A 26 15.33 -5.51 10.69
CA ILE A 26 14.88 -6.27 9.53
C ILE A 26 15.42 -7.68 9.63
N GLY A 27 14.54 -8.67 9.70
CA GLY A 27 14.92 -10.08 9.74
C GLY A 27 15.70 -10.51 8.50
N GLN A 28 16.63 -11.45 8.64
CA GLN A 28 17.54 -11.89 7.57
C GLN A 28 16.83 -12.47 6.33
N THR A 29 15.62 -12.97 6.48
CA THR A 29 14.81 -13.54 5.38
C THR A 29 13.90 -12.52 4.71
N ILE A 30 13.84 -11.30 5.23
CA ILE A 30 12.97 -10.25 4.71
C ILE A 30 13.62 -9.62 3.48
N LYS A 31 12.86 -9.63 2.38
CA LYS A 31 13.21 -8.99 1.12
C LYS A 31 12.13 -7.96 0.79
N ILE A 32 12.48 -6.69 0.99
CA ILE A 32 11.55 -5.59 0.76
C ILE A 32 11.62 -5.16 -0.70
N GLY A 33 10.45 -5.10 -1.37
CA GLY A 33 10.25 -4.40 -2.62
C GLY A 33 9.54 -3.09 -2.35
N TYR A 34 10.13 -1.97 -2.75
CA TYR A 34 9.56 -0.64 -2.54
C TYR A 34 9.19 -0.01 -3.89
N PHE A 35 7.92 0.33 -4.04
CA PHE A 35 7.41 1.10 -5.16
C PHE A 35 7.06 2.51 -4.67
N GLY A 36 7.96 3.46 -4.91
CA GLY A 36 7.83 4.86 -4.50
C GLY A 36 7.57 5.80 -5.66
N GLN A 37 7.54 7.10 -5.39
CA GLN A 37 7.19 8.13 -6.38
C GLN A 37 8.33 8.43 -7.37
N GLU A 38 9.58 8.28 -6.96
CA GLU A 38 10.74 8.58 -7.79
C GLU A 38 11.16 7.36 -8.61
N VAL A 39 11.36 7.58 -9.91
CA VAL A 39 11.84 6.56 -10.84
C VAL A 39 13.03 7.13 -11.59
N ASP A 40 14.20 6.61 -11.27
CA ASP A 40 15.43 6.89 -12.01
C ASP A 40 15.84 5.64 -12.79
N ILE A 41 15.75 5.71 -14.12
CA ILE A 41 16.11 4.62 -15.03
C ILE A 41 17.04 5.17 -16.10
N GLU A 42 18.15 4.48 -16.31
CA GLU A 42 19.09 4.81 -17.37
C GLU A 42 18.39 4.76 -18.74
N PRO A 43 18.33 5.87 -19.49
CA PRO A 43 17.50 5.97 -20.70
C PRO A 43 17.96 5.08 -21.85
N GLU A 44 19.26 4.74 -21.90
CA GLU A 44 19.87 3.93 -22.95
C GLU A 44 19.64 2.42 -22.76
N LEU A 45 19.27 2.00 -21.53
CA LEU A 45 19.03 0.61 -21.21
C LEU A 45 17.78 0.11 -21.94
N ARG A 46 17.81 -1.13 -22.45
CA ARG A 46 16.61 -1.73 -23.06
C ARG A 46 15.62 -2.15 -21.97
N VAL A 47 14.34 -2.06 -22.29
CA VAL A 47 13.23 -2.43 -21.39
C VAL A 47 13.42 -3.83 -20.80
N ILE A 48 13.76 -4.83 -21.63
CA ILE A 48 13.98 -6.20 -21.18
C ILE A 48 15.19 -6.34 -20.25
N ASP A 49 16.27 -5.62 -20.53
CA ASP A 49 17.50 -5.70 -19.74
C ASP A 49 17.28 -5.07 -18.36
N TYR A 50 16.57 -3.96 -18.27
CA TYR A 50 16.18 -3.33 -17.01
C TYR A 50 15.41 -4.28 -16.07
N VAL A 51 14.52 -5.10 -16.62
CA VAL A 51 13.76 -6.08 -15.84
C VAL A 51 14.64 -7.28 -15.48
N LYS A 52 15.48 -7.75 -16.39
CA LYS A 52 16.39 -8.87 -16.16
C LYS A 52 17.47 -8.59 -15.13
N GLU A 53 17.85 -7.34 -14.90
CA GLU A 53 18.72 -6.97 -13.79
C GLU A 53 18.15 -7.37 -12.42
N ALA A 54 16.82 -7.38 -12.25
CA ALA A 54 16.19 -7.86 -11.03
C ALA A 54 16.13 -9.39 -10.99
N ALA A 55 15.61 -10.01 -12.06
CA ALA A 55 15.60 -11.46 -12.24
C ALA A 55 15.23 -11.84 -13.68
N GLU A 56 15.76 -12.96 -14.17
CA GLU A 56 15.37 -13.52 -15.47
C GLU A 56 14.03 -14.27 -15.40
N PHE A 57 13.71 -14.84 -14.23
CA PHE A 57 12.48 -15.55 -13.96
C PHE A 57 11.94 -15.17 -12.58
N VAL A 58 10.62 -15.16 -12.45
CA VAL A 58 9.94 -14.97 -11.17
C VAL A 58 8.91 -16.08 -10.97
N ARG A 59 8.73 -16.51 -9.72
CA ARG A 59 7.67 -17.46 -9.36
C ARG A 59 6.39 -16.68 -9.05
N THR A 60 5.32 -17.04 -9.76
CA THR A 60 3.95 -16.52 -9.54
C THR A 60 3.03 -17.68 -9.16
N ALA A 61 1.77 -17.39 -8.88
CA ALA A 61 0.74 -18.41 -8.66
C ALA A 61 0.62 -19.41 -9.83
N ASP A 62 0.86 -18.94 -11.06
CA ASP A 62 0.82 -19.75 -12.28
C ASP A 62 2.12 -20.56 -12.53
N GLY A 63 3.13 -20.44 -11.68
CA GLY A 63 4.41 -21.10 -11.80
C GLY A 63 5.58 -20.15 -12.09
N LEU A 64 6.62 -20.69 -12.77
CA LEU A 64 7.83 -19.93 -13.12
C LEU A 64 7.60 -19.16 -14.43
N VAL A 65 7.68 -17.83 -14.37
CA VAL A 65 7.41 -16.93 -15.50
C VAL A 65 8.68 -16.15 -15.86
N SER A 66 9.01 -16.06 -17.15
CA SER A 66 10.18 -15.29 -17.62
C SER A 66 9.94 -13.78 -17.60
N ALA A 67 11.03 -12.99 -17.56
CA ALA A 67 10.96 -11.55 -17.65
C ALA A 67 10.21 -11.05 -18.90
N SER A 68 10.39 -11.72 -20.06
CA SER A 68 9.67 -11.38 -21.29
C SER A 68 8.17 -11.63 -21.16
N ALA A 69 7.75 -12.77 -20.59
CA ALA A 69 6.34 -13.08 -20.40
C ALA A 69 5.70 -12.15 -19.35
N MET A 70 6.43 -11.75 -18.31
CA MET A 70 5.97 -10.74 -17.36
C MET A 70 5.83 -9.36 -18.00
N LEU A 71 6.75 -8.97 -18.89
CA LEU A 71 6.65 -7.74 -19.67
C LEU A 71 5.38 -7.73 -20.52
N GLU A 72 5.06 -8.85 -21.20
CA GLU A 72 3.83 -8.96 -21.98
C GLU A 72 2.58 -8.82 -21.10
N ARG A 73 2.56 -9.45 -19.91
CA ARG A 73 1.47 -9.28 -18.94
C ARG A 73 1.31 -7.81 -18.49
N PHE A 74 2.43 -7.08 -18.42
CA PHE A 74 2.45 -5.65 -18.08
C PHE A 74 2.39 -4.75 -19.33
N LEU A 75 1.80 -5.22 -20.41
CA LEU A 75 1.49 -4.47 -21.62
C LEU A 75 2.72 -3.91 -22.35
N PHE A 76 3.86 -4.62 -22.30
CA PHE A 76 5.04 -4.37 -23.12
C PHE A 76 5.15 -5.45 -24.19
N PRO A 77 4.67 -5.20 -25.41
CA PRO A 77 4.74 -6.17 -26.50
C PRO A 77 6.19 -6.47 -26.89
N PRO A 78 6.47 -7.61 -27.54
CA PRO A 78 7.83 -8.05 -27.87
C PRO A 78 8.69 -7.00 -28.61
N GLU A 79 8.08 -6.21 -29.48
CA GLU A 79 8.76 -5.15 -30.23
C GLU A 79 9.27 -4.03 -29.32
N GLN A 80 8.52 -3.72 -28.26
CA GLN A 80 8.86 -2.66 -27.30
C GLN A 80 9.91 -3.12 -26.28
N GLN A 81 9.99 -4.42 -26.00
CA GLN A 81 10.91 -4.96 -24.98
C GLN A 81 12.39 -4.70 -25.30
N TYR A 82 12.74 -4.61 -26.58
CA TYR A 82 14.11 -4.35 -27.02
C TYR A 82 14.40 -2.87 -27.31
N SER A 83 13.42 -1.99 -27.10
CA SER A 83 13.60 -0.55 -27.25
C SER A 83 14.27 0.06 -26.03
N PRO A 84 14.98 1.20 -26.18
CA PRO A 84 15.52 1.95 -25.05
C PRO A 84 14.41 2.50 -24.14
N VAL A 85 14.63 2.44 -22.83
CA VAL A 85 13.68 2.97 -21.81
C VAL A 85 13.42 4.48 -22.00
N GLY A 86 14.39 5.21 -22.54
CA GLY A 86 14.25 6.63 -22.86
C GLY A 86 13.09 6.96 -23.79
N LYS A 87 12.65 6.00 -24.65
CA LYS A 87 11.52 6.17 -25.56
C LYS A 87 10.15 5.98 -24.90
N LEU A 88 10.11 5.43 -23.71
CA LEU A 88 8.87 5.21 -22.96
C LEU A 88 8.30 6.51 -22.42
N SER A 89 6.97 6.60 -22.40
CA SER A 89 6.24 7.64 -21.69
C SER A 89 6.45 7.55 -20.17
N GLY A 90 6.08 8.60 -19.43
CA GLY A 90 6.18 8.60 -17.97
C GLY A 90 5.38 7.45 -17.32
N GLY A 91 4.16 7.20 -17.79
CA GLY A 91 3.31 6.10 -17.29
C GLY A 91 3.91 4.73 -17.59
N GLU A 92 4.45 4.52 -18.82
CA GLU A 92 5.15 3.27 -19.16
C GLU A 92 6.40 3.06 -18.31
N LYS A 93 7.17 4.10 -18.01
CA LYS A 93 8.32 4.02 -17.09
C LYS A 93 7.88 3.62 -15.69
N ARG A 94 6.77 4.18 -15.19
CA ARG A 94 6.19 3.80 -13.89
C ARG A 94 5.77 2.34 -13.86
N ARG A 95 5.08 1.88 -14.88
CA ARG A 95 4.66 0.49 -15.05
C ARG A 95 5.87 -0.45 -15.13
N LEU A 96 6.90 -0.06 -15.88
CA LEU A 96 8.15 -0.83 -15.98
C LEU A 96 8.87 -0.92 -14.62
N TYR A 97 8.91 0.17 -13.87
CA TYR A 97 9.49 0.18 -12.54
C TYR A 97 8.75 -0.73 -11.56
N LEU A 98 7.41 -0.68 -11.58
CA LEU A 98 6.58 -1.61 -10.80
C LEU A 98 6.93 -3.05 -11.14
N LEU A 99 6.96 -3.40 -12.42
CA LEU A 99 7.30 -4.74 -12.86
C LEU A 99 8.68 -5.19 -12.34
N ARG A 100 9.71 -4.33 -12.41
CA ARG A 100 11.03 -4.64 -11.86
C ARG A 100 10.98 -4.94 -10.36
N VAL A 101 10.20 -4.17 -9.58
CA VAL A 101 10.01 -4.42 -8.15
C VAL A 101 9.40 -5.80 -7.92
N LEU A 102 8.35 -6.16 -8.68
CA LEU A 102 7.70 -7.48 -8.57
C LEU A 102 8.63 -8.62 -9.01
N MET A 103 9.41 -8.42 -10.07
CA MET A 103 10.41 -9.41 -10.54
C MET A 103 11.49 -9.69 -9.50
N SER A 104 11.80 -8.76 -8.62
CA SER A 104 12.74 -9.01 -7.54
C SER A 104 12.25 -10.05 -6.52
N ALA A 105 11.00 -10.53 -6.65
CA ALA A 105 10.35 -11.50 -5.76
C ALA A 105 10.47 -11.11 -4.28
N PRO A 106 9.99 -9.92 -3.88
CA PRO A 106 9.99 -9.52 -2.48
C PRO A 106 9.02 -10.40 -1.68
N ASN A 107 9.22 -10.53 -0.36
CA ASN A 107 8.22 -11.10 0.55
C ASN A 107 7.53 -10.04 1.42
N VAL A 108 8.02 -8.80 1.34
CA VAL A 108 7.35 -7.59 1.84
C VAL A 108 7.32 -6.58 0.71
N LEU A 109 6.13 -6.23 0.24
CA LEU A 109 5.92 -5.25 -0.82
C LEU A 109 5.35 -3.97 -0.25
N ILE A 110 6.05 -2.86 -0.46
CA ILE A 110 5.63 -1.53 -0.02
C ILE A 110 5.21 -0.74 -1.27
N LEU A 111 3.97 -0.27 -1.30
CA LEU A 111 3.39 0.51 -2.39
C LEU A 111 3.01 1.90 -1.89
N ASP A 112 3.74 2.92 -2.32
CA ASP A 112 3.50 4.31 -1.95
C ASP A 112 2.73 5.03 -3.06
N GLU A 113 1.41 5.20 -2.87
CA GLU A 113 0.45 5.81 -3.79
C GLU A 113 0.46 5.21 -5.21
N PRO A 114 0.31 3.88 -5.37
CA PRO A 114 0.40 3.25 -6.69
C PRO A 114 -0.71 3.71 -7.63
N THR A 115 -1.85 4.13 -7.11
CA THR A 115 -3.03 4.54 -7.87
C THR A 115 -2.89 5.91 -8.53
N ASN A 116 -1.93 6.74 -8.12
CA ASN A 116 -1.74 8.08 -8.69
C ASN A 116 -1.04 8.05 -10.05
N ASP A 117 -0.16 7.07 -10.27
CA ASP A 117 0.80 7.07 -11.37
C ASP A 117 0.58 5.92 -12.36
N LEU A 118 -0.32 4.99 -12.05
CA LEU A 118 -0.64 3.84 -12.89
C LEU A 118 -2.00 4.03 -13.56
N ASP A 119 -2.10 3.61 -14.83
CA ASP A 119 -3.37 3.56 -15.54
C ASP A 119 -4.26 2.41 -15.01
N VAL A 120 -5.54 2.45 -15.34
CA VAL A 120 -6.54 1.48 -14.86
C VAL A 120 -6.20 0.04 -15.25
N GLU A 121 -5.63 -0.17 -16.45
CA GLU A 121 -5.24 -1.49 -16.92
C GLU A 121 -4.06 -2.04 -16.11
N THR A 122 -3.07 -1.19 -15.84
CA THR A 122 -1.92 -1.57 -14.98
C THR A 122 -2.35 -1.84 -13.54
N LEU A 123 -3.29 -1.06 -13.00
CA LEU A 123 -3.84 -1.30 -11.68
C LEU A 123 -4.56 -2.64 -11.60
N ALA A 124 -5.36 -3.00 -12.61
CA ALA A 124 -6.01 -4.31 -12.67
C ALA A 124 -4.98 -5.46 -12.69
N ILE A 125 -3.90 -5.33 -13.45
CA ILE A 125 -2.81 -6.32 -13.48
C ILE A 125 -2.12 -6.42 -12.12
N LEU A 126 -1.88 -5.29 -11.45
CA LEU A 126 -1.30 -5.27 -10.10
C LEU A 126 -2.23 -5.96 -9.09
N GLU A 127 -3.52 -5.66 -9.12
CA GLU A 127 -4.52 -6.27 -8.25
C GLU A 127 -4.57 -7.79 -8.43
N ASP A 128 -4.60 -8.28 -9.68
CA ASP A 128 -4.58 -9.71 -9.99
C ASP A 128 -3.29 -10.39 -9.52
N TYR A 129 -2.15 -9.69 -9.62
CA TYR A 129 -0.88 -10.18 -9.08
C TYR A 129 -0.94 -10.29 -7.55
N LEU A 130 -1.52 -9.29 -6.87
CA LEU A 130 -1.63 -9.25 -5.42
C LEU A 130 -2.60 -10.29 -4.86
N ASP A 131 -3.63 -10.71 -5.62
CA ASP A 131 -4.55 -11.78 -5.22
C ASP A 131 -3.83 -13.14 -5.05
N GLY A 132 -2.77 -13.38 -5.82
CA GLY A 132 -1.91 -14.57 -5.72
C GLY A 132 -0.61 -14.38 -4.95
N TYR A 133 -0.44 -13.25 -4.27
CA TYR A 133 0.80 -12.91 -3.60
C TYR A 133 0.87 -13.43 -2.16
N ASP A 134 1.83 -14.31 -1.87
CA ASP A 134 2.01 -14.95 -0.56
C ASP A 134 2.76 -14.08 0.48
N GLY A 135 3.12 -12.86 0.12
CA GLY A 135 3.88 -11.94 0.98
C GLY A 135 3.02 -10.96 1.75
N ILE A 136 3.68 -10.07 2.48
CA ILE A 136 3.05 -8.94 3.17
C ILE A 136 2.99 -7.76 2.20
N VAL A 137 1.82 -7.16 2.05
CA VAL A 137 1.63 -5.92 1.29
C VAL A 137 1.37 -4.79 2.27
N ILE A 138 2.15 -3.71 2.18
CA ILE A 138 1.96 -2.47 2.90
C ILE A 138 1.72 -1.38 1.86
N THR A 139 0.57 -0.74 1.88
CA THR A 139 0.25 0.27 0.87
C THR A 139 -0.27 1.56 1.48
N VAL A 140 0.04 2.66 0.83
CA VAL A 140 -0.58 3.97 1.00
C VAL A 140 -1.36 4.26 -0.26
N SER A 141 -2.64 4.54 -0.16
CA SER A 141 -3.46 4.98 -1.29
C SER A 141 -4.63 5.83 -0.83
N HIS A 142 -5.12 6.69 -1.72
CA HIS A 142 -6.36 7.42 -1.56
C HIS A 142 -7.54 6.78 -2.32
N ASP A 143 -7.28 5.73 -3.07
CA ASP A 143 -8.31 4.98 -3.80
C ASP A 143 -9.00 3.97 -2.89
N ARG A 144 -10.29 4.21 -2.64
CA ARG A 144 -11.13 3.39 -1.74
C ARG A 144 -11.36 1.99 -2.29
N TYR A 145 -11.52 1.85 -3.60
CA TYR A 145 -11.77 0.56 -4.24
C TYR A 145 -10.55 -0.33 -4.17
N PHE A 146 -9.39 0.23 -4.48
CA PHE A 146 -8.11 -0.46 -4.33
C PHE A 146 -7.88 -0.92 -2.88
N LEU A 147 -8.17 -0.05 -1.91
CA LEU A 147 -8.00 -0.35 -0.49
C LEU A 147 -8.98 -1.42 0.01
N ASP A 148 -10.24 -1.38 -0.39
CA ASP A 148 -11.23 -2.40 0.01
C ASP A 148 -10.91 -3.78 -0.59
N ARG A 149 -10.26 -3.82 -1.76
CA ARG A 149 -9.84 -5.07 -2.39
C ARG A 149 -8.60 -5.68 -1.72
N ILE A 150 -7.60 -4.87 -1.39
CA ILE A 150 -6.27 -5.35 -0.97
C ILE A 150 -6.11 -5.38 0.55
N ALA A 151 -6.67 -4.39 1.27
CA ALA A 151 -6.39 -4.19 2.68
C ALA A 151 -7.24 -5.11 3.57
N LYS A 152 -6.58 -5.84 4.47
CA LYS A 152 -7.21 -6.59 5.57
C LYS A 152 -7.10 -5.85 6.90
N ARG A 153 -6.23 -4.86 6.99
CA ARG A 153 -6.01 -4.00 8.16
C ARG A 153 -5.69 -2.59 7.74
N ILE A 154 -6.17 -1.64 8.52
CA ILE A 154 -5.94 -0.22 8.30
C ILE A 154 -5.23 0.38 9.51
N PHE A 155 -4.18 1.14 9.27
CA PHE A 155 -3.52 1.96 10.26
C PHE A 155 -3.85 3.43 10.00
N ALA A 156 -4.67 4.01 10.85
CA ALA A 156 -5.11 5.39 10.75
C ALA A 156 -4.17 6.31 11.54
N PHE A 157 -3.66 7.34 10.89
CA PHE A 157 -2.87 8.40 11.53
C PHE A 157 -3.84 9.46 12.04
N GLU A 158 -4.10 9.49 13.35
CA GLU A 158 -5.11 10.36 13.98
C GLU A 158 -4.52 11.69 14.51
N GLY A 159 -3.37 12.11 13.98
CA GLY A 159 -2.66 13.31 14.44
C GLY A 159 -1.79 13.07 15.68
N ALA A 160 -0.92 14.05 16.00
CA ALA A 160 0.01 14.00 17.14
C ALA A 160 0.83 12.68 17.25
N GLY A 161 1.12 12.02 16.11
CA GLY A 161 1.87 10.75 16.09
C GLY A 161 1.07 9.52 16.54
N LYS A 162 -0.23 9.64 16.79
CA LYS A 162 -1.06 8.50 17.18
C LYS A 162 -1.47 7.70 15.97
N ILE A 163 -1.16 6.39 15.98
CA ILE A 163 -1.57 5.42 14.97
C ILE A 163 -2.54 4.44 15.61
N VAL A 164 -3.71 4.27 14.99
CA VAL A 164 -4.74 3.33 15.46
C VAL A 164 -4.98 2.28 14.39
N GLN A 165 -4.99 1.02 14.80
CA GLN A 165 -5.25 -0.12 13.93
C GLN A 165 -6.75 -0.45 13.90
N TYR A 166 -7.24 -0.72 12.70
CA TYR A 166 -8.61 -1.21 12.43
C TYR A 166 -8.53 -2.48 11.59
N GLU A 167 -9.30 -3.49 11.98
CA GLU A 167 -9.47 -4.71 11.18
C GLU A 167 -10.54 -4.49 10.11
N GLY A 168 -10.27 -4.98 8.89
CA GLY A 168 -11.11 -4.85 7.70
C GLY A 168 -10.57 -3.86 6.68
N GLY A 169 -11.33 -3.67 5.59
CA GLY A 169 -11.03 -2.73 4.51
C GLY A 169 -11.39 -1.28 4.84
N TYR A 170 -11.33 -0.43 3.83
CA TYR A 170 -11.66 0.99 3.98
C TYR A 170 -13.12 1.22 4.41
N THR A 171 -14.05 0.47 3.82
CA THR A 171 -15.47 0.54 4.17
C THR A 171 -15.73 0.16 5.64
N ASP A 172 -15.05 -0.89 6.14
CA ASP A 172 -15.16 -1.31 7.55
C ASP A 172 -14.63 -0.25 8.50
N TYR A 173 -13.51 0.37 8.15
CA TYR A 173 -12.92 1.48 8.89
C TYR A 173 -13.89 2.66 8.98
N MET A 174 -14.48 3.09 7.86
CA MET A 174 -15.43 4.21 7.82
C MET A 174 -16.67 3.93 8.66
N ASN A 175 -17.21 2.71 8.60
CA ASN A 175 -18.35 2.30 9.42
C ASN A 175 -18.04 2.36 10.92
N LYS A 176 -16.86 1.88 11.33
CA LYS A 176 -16.42 1.94 12.73
C LYS A 176 -16.20 3.37 13.23
N ARG A 177 -15.68 4.25 12.36
CA ARG A 177 -15.45 5.65 12.69
C ARG A 177 -16.76 6.45 12.83
N GLN A 178 -17.80 6.10 12.07
CA GLN A 178 -19.12 6.76 12.12
C GLN A 178 -19.99 6.26 13.29
N GLN A 179 -19.68 5.11 13.90
CA GLN A 179 -20.36 4.67 15.12
C GLN A 179 -19.79 5.44 16.32
N PRO A 180 -20.58 6.32 16.97
CA PRO A 180 -20.14 6.92 18.23
C PRO A 180 -19.86 5.80 19.22
N ALA A 181 -18.75 5.90 19.94
CA ALA A 181 -18.28 4.92 20.90
C ALA A 181 -19.40 4.55 21.89
N SER A 182 -20.19 3.55 21.53
CA SER A 182 -21.12 2.89 22.44
C SER A 182 -20.26 2.02 23.36
N GLY A 183 -20.07 2.51 24.60
CA GLY A 183 -19.18 1.94 25.59
C GLY A 183 -19.31 0.44 25.75
N LYS A 184 -18.17 -0.23 25.73
CA LYS A 184 -17.95 -1.41 26.56
C LYS A 184 -17.02 -1.00 27.69
N THR A 185 -17.59 -0.31 28.68
CA THR A 185 -17.07 -0.35 30.03
C THR A 185 -17.49 -1.69 30.63
N VAL A 186 -16.49 -2.47 30.98
CA VAL A 186 -16.64 -3.62 31.90
C VAL A 186 -17.22 -3.09 33.19
N SER A 187 -18.36 -3.65 33.60
CA SER A 187 -19.08 -3.31 34.81
C SER A 187 -18.26 -3.63 36.05
N GLU A 188 -18.06 -2.63 36.88
CA GLU A 188 -18.01 -2.82 38.32
C GLU A 188 -19.09 -1.97 38.99
N ASN A 189 -19.81 -2.65 39.89
CA ASN A 189 -20.97 -2.22 40.67
C ASN A 189 -20.83 -0.87 41.37
N ALA A 190 -21.84 -0.04 41.34
CA ALA A 190 -22.61 0.37 42.52
C ALA A 190 -23.67 1.43 42.18
N SER A 191 -24.86 1.09 42.53
CA SER A 191 -26.10 1.83 42.91
C SER A 191 -26.11 3.36 42.94
N SER A 192 -27.23 3.85 42.44
CA SER A 192 -28.20 4.83 42.95
C SER A 192 -28.29 6.22 42.32
N THR A 193 -29.53 6.45 41.88
CA THR A 193 -30.38 7.67 41.94
C THR A 193 -30.04 8.93 41.15
N GLY A 194 -30.97 9.24 40.23
CA GLY A 194 -31.64 10.54 40.29
C GLY A 194 -31.49 11.50 39.13
N ALA A 195 -32.61 11.63 38.38
CA ALA A 195 -33.22 12.86 37.86
C ALA A 195 -32.61 13.67 36.71
N SER A 196 -33.36 13.66 35.64
CA SER A 196 -34.00 14.75 34.86
C SER A 196 -33.17 15.86 34.19
N ALA A 197 -33.50 15.99 32.95
CA ALA A 197 -33.98 17.17 32.21
C ALA A 197 -33.03 17.82 31.17
N SER A 198 -33.61 17.79 29.96
CA SER A 198 -33.70 18.84 28.92
C SER A 198 -32.47 19.43 28.28
N GLY A 199 -32.39 19.20 26.98
CA GLY A 199 -32.66 20.29 26.04
C GLY A 199 -31.48 20.89 25.32
N ALA A 200 -31.58 20.84 24.01
CA ALA A 200 -31.19 21.82 23.03
C ALA A 200 -30.17 21.38 21.98
N GLN A 201 -30.72 21.40 20.81
CA GLN A 201 -30.19 21.57 19.46
C GLN A 201 -28.89 22.37 19.35
N GLY A 202 -28.05 21.97 18.41
CA GLY A 202 -27.15 22.93 17.81
C GLY A 202 -26.01 22.35 17.00
N ASN A 203 -26.21 22.31 15.69
CA ASN A 203 -25.26 22.59 14.65
C ASN A 203 -24.22 21.56 14.23
N THR A 204 -24.49 21.09 13.03
CA THR A 204 -23.58 20.59 12.02
C THR A 204 -22.32 21.43 11.86
N ALA A 205 -21.19 20.82 12.14
CA ALA A 205 -19.92 21.19 11.54
C ALA A 205 -19.35 19.92 10.90
N SER A 206 -19.35 19.92 9.56
CA SER A 206 -18.63 18.96 8.75
C SER A 206 -17.14 19.20 8.91
N ASP A 207 -16.54 18.52 9.87
CA ASP A 207 -15.10 18.50 9.98
C ASP A 207 -14.56 17.35 9.12
N GLY A 208 -14.19 17.71 7.89
CA GLY A 208 -13.50 16.83 6.93
C GLY A 208 -12.07 16.62 7.35
N THR A 209 -11.83 15.92 8.44
CA THR A 209 -10.51 15.40 8.78
C THR A 209 -10.26 14.17 7.91
N ASP A 210 -9.61 14.36 6.76
CA ASP A 210 -9.02 13.28 5.98
C ASP A 210 -7.99 12.54 6.84
N SER A 211 -8.39 11.37 7.34
CA SER A 211 -7.48 10.50 8.07
C SER A 211 -6.46 9.92 7.11
N CYS A 212 -5.20 10.09 7.40
CA CYS A 212 -4.11 9.44 6.71
C CYS A 212 -4.08 7.95 7.04
N LEU A 213 -4.12 7.07 6.04
CA LEU A 213 -4.24 5.63 6.22
C LEU A 213 -3.05 4.87 5.65
N LEU A 214 -2.63 3.84 6.36
CA LEU A 214 -1.65 2.85 5.99
C LEU A 214 -2.30 1.47 6.06
N TYR A 215 -1.96 0.56 5.14
CA TYR A 215 -2.65 -0.72 5.00
C TYR A 215 -1.68 -1.89 4.97
N THR A 216 -2.07 -3.04 5.56
CA THR A 216 -1.32 -4.28 5.48
C THR A 216 -2.24 -5.45 5.13
N SER A 217 -1.75 -6.35 4.29
CA SER A 217 -2.32 -7.67 4.04
C SER A 217 -1.43 -8.71 4.71
N PRO A 218 -1.93 -9.56 5.62
CA PRO A 218 -1.15 -10.67 6.16
C PRO A 218 -0.99 -11.77 5.12
N SER A 219 0.17 -12.43 5.15
CA SER A 219 0.42 -13.65 4.37
C SER A 219 -0.60 -14.74 4.74
N PRO A 220 -1.16 -15.49 3.77
CA PRO A 220 -2.04 -16.60 4.05
C PRO A 220 -1.25 -17.84 4.46
N ARG A 221 -0.74 -17.87 5.70
CA ARG A 221 -0.24 -19.08 6.34
C ARG A 221 -0.70 -19.11 7.78
N ASP A 222 -1.73 -19.85 7.99
CA ASP A 222 -2.00 -20.71 9.14
C ASP A 222 -2.62 -22.00 8.62
#